data_11ba342f4a27bb6c7b5dec27ded5b583
#
_entry.id   11ba342f4a27bb6c7b5dec27ded5b583
#
_cell.length_a   1.000
_cell.length_b   1.000
_cell.length_c   1.000
_cell.angle_alpha   90.00
_cell.angle_beta   90.00
_cell.angle_gamma   90.00
#
_symmetry.space_group_name_H-M   'P 1'
#
loop_
_entity.id
_entity.type
_entity.pdbx_description
1 polymer ?
#
loop_
_entity_poly.entity_id
_entity_poly.type
_entity_poly.pdbx_seq_one_letter_code
_entity_poly.pdbx_strand_id
1 'polypeptide(L)'
;GGEITSFVSLRGGLPAPEAANNPLKYKFSWSPKGVLTACGNSARYRRDGKLVHIDGDHLLESATPLLDAWSELGLECLPNRDSLKYESVYDIHPNTIFRGTLRYEGFSSTMAKLQKMGLFDSTPVPTEVKTWLHLLRYLEKQHRHTNAQQEASADRRADDRVLEMLDWLEDPMLPENGTVVDA
;
A
#
# COMPACT_ATOMS: atom_id res chain seq x y z
N GLY A 1 -18.58 -22.67 28.41
CA GLY A 1 -17.97 -22.20 27.16
C GLY A 1 -18.01 -20.69 27.12
N GLY A 2 -16.96 -20.06 26.60
CA GLY A 2 -16.93 -18.62 26.37
C GLY A 2 -17.42 -18.30 24.97
N GLU A 3 -17.82 -17.04 24.77
CA GLU A 3 -18.18 -16.49 23.46
C GLU A 3 -17.05 -15.59 22.95
N ILE A 4 -16.70 -15.70 21.67
CA ILE A 4 -15.71 -14.82 21.02
C ILE A 4 -16.44 -13.57 20.53
N THR A 5 -16.20 -12.45 21.19
CA THR A 5 -16.81 -11.15 20.85
C THR A 5 -15.97 -10.35 19.83
N SER A 6 -14.65 -10.62 19.78
CA SER A 6 -13.73 -9.93 18.86
C SER A 6 -12.66 -10.91 18.37
N PHE A 7 -12.41 -10.87 17.05
CA PHE A 7 -11.32 -11.58 16.37
C PHE A 7 -10.52 -10.59 15.52
N VAL A 8 -9.30 -10.31 15.95
CA VAL A 8 -8.38 -9.42 15.23
C VAL A 8 -7.09 -10.17 14.92
N SER A 9 -6.72 -10.22 13.63
CA SER A 9 -5.51 -10.88 13.15
C SER A 9 -4.64 -9.89 12.39
N LEU A 10 -3.51 -9.52 12.96
CA LEU A 10 -2.54 -8.60 12.38
C LEU A 10 -1.28 -9.37 11.97
N ARG A 11 -0.79 -9.11 10.76
CA ARG A 11 0.44 -9.72 10.25
C ARG A 11 1.15 -8.81 9.27
N GLY A 12 2.48 -8.89 9.23
CA GLY A 12 3.31 -8.18 8.25
C GLY A 12 4.62 -8.92 8.05
N GLY A 13 5.08 -9.02 6.81
CA GLY A 13 6.47 -9.33 6.52
C GLY A 13 7.22 -8.00 6.48
N LEU A 14 7.96 -7.69 7.55
CA LEU A 14 8.69 -6.45 7.70
C LEU A 14 10.19 -6.76 7.77
N PRO A 15 11.05 -5.94 7.15
CA PRO A 15 12.48 -5.99 7.46
C PRO A 15 12.67 -5.59 8.93
N ALA A 16 13.74 -6.07 9.55
CA ALA A 16 14.16 -5.55 10.86
C ALA A 16 14.41 -4.03 10.76
N PRO A 17 14.22 -3.26 11.85
CA PRO A 17 14.36 -1.81 11.80
C PRO A 17 15.67 -1.32 11.19
N GLU A 18 16.79 -1.97 11.52
CA GLU A 18 18.11 -1.69 10.97
C GLU A 18 18.26 -2.00 9.48
N ALA A 19 17.39 -2.85 8.94
CA ALA A 19 17.36 -3.23 7.53
C ALA A 19 16.27 -2.48 6.74
N ALA A 20 15.46 -1.65 7.41
CA ALA A 20 14.43 -0.80 6.81
C ALA A 20 15.02 0.53 6.29
N ASN A 21 16.14 0.45 5.58
CA ASN A 21 17.00 1.55 5.17
C ASN A 21 16.74 2.06 3.74
N ASN A 22 15.50 2.00 3.30
CA ASN A 22 15.06 2.56 2.02
C ASN A 22 13.80 3.43 2.23
N PRO A 23 13.41 4.28 1.27
CA PRO A 23 12.30 5.23 1.43
C PRO A 23 10.95 4.58 1.77
N LEU A 24 10.70 3.35 1.30
CA LEU A 24 9.50 2.59 1.63
C LEU A 24 9.59 1.87 2.98
N LYS A 25 10.77 1.80 3.58
CA LYS A 25 11.05 0.96 4.76
C LYS A 25 10.58 -0.49 4.58
N TYR A 26 10.64 -0.97 3.33
CA TYR A 26 10.13 -2.28 2.93
C TYR A 26 11.15 -3.04 2.08
N LYS A 27 11.19 -4.35 2.25
CA LYS A 27 11.94 -5.27 1.39
C LYS A 27 11.02 -6.37 0.89
N PHE A 28 11.08 -6.63 -0.40
CA PHE A 28 10.29 -7.69 -1.00
C PHE A 28 10.86 -9.05 -0.60
N SER A 29 10.10 -9.80 0.18
CA SER A 29 10.40 -11.19 0.56
C SER A 29 9.65 -12.20 -0.29
N TRP A 30 8.79 -11.74 -1.19
CA TRP A 30 8.00 -12.52 -2.14
C TRP A 30 7.76 -11.67 -3.40
N SER A 31 6.84 -12.08 -4.28
CA SER A 31 6.59 -11.41 -5.56
C SER A 31 6.32 -9.90 -5.43
N PRO A 32 7.15 -9.01 -6.01
CA PRO A 32 6.87 -7.57 -6.05
C PRO A 32 5.51 -7.26 -6.69
N LYS A 33 5.19 -7.88 -7.81
CA LYS A 33 3.88 -7.77 -8.47
C LYS A 33 2.73 -8.13 -7.53
N GLY A 34 2.91 -9.19 -6.71
CA GLY A 34 1.92 -9.58 -5.70
C GLY A 34 1.71 -8.52 -4.63
N VAL A 35 2.76 -7.80 -4.22
CA VAL A 35 2.65 -6.68 -3.27
C VAL A 35 1.90 -5.51 -3.90
N LEU A 36 2.24 -5.12 -5.12
CA LEU A 36 1.56 -4.04 -5.85
C LEU A 36 0.07 -4.37 -6.06
N THR A 37 -0.23 -5.58 -6.53
CA THR A 37 -1.62 -6.05 -6.66
C THR A 37 -2.37 -6.01 -5.33
N ALA A 38 -1.71 -6.36 -4.23
CA ALA A 38 -2.33 -6.34 -2.90
C ALA A 38 -2.70 -4.92 -2.44
N CYS A 39 -1.98 -3.90 -2.90
CA CYS A 39 -2.28 -2.49 -2.61
C CYS A 39 -3.60 -2.00 -3.24
N GLY A 40 -4.08 -2.65 -4.29
CA GLY A 40 -5.35 -2.35 -4.96
C GLY A 40 -6.50 -3.32 -4.63
N ASN A 41 -6.34 -4.22 -3.66
CA ASN A 41 -7.42 -5.14 -3.30
C ASN A 41 -8.47 -4.44 -2.42
N SER A 42 -9.75 -4.66 -2.70
CA SER A 42 -10.82 -4.27 -1.79
C SER A 42 -10.71 -5.01 -0.44
N ALA A 43 -11.23 -4.40 0.61
CA ALA A 43 -11.30 -5.00 1.94
C ALA A 43 -12.72 -4.95 2.50
N ARG A 44 -13.08 -6.00 3.26
CA ARG A 44 -14.38 -6.11 3.93
C ARG A 44 -14.20 -6.74 5.30
N TYR A 45 -14.75 -6.10 6.32
CA TYR A 45 -14.67 -6.54 7.70
C TYR A 45 -15.86 -6.05 8.52
N ARG A 46 -15.98 -6.51 9.76
CA ARG A 46 -16.95 -5.98 10.73
C ARG A 46 -16.19 -5.35 11.88
N ARG A 47 -16.64 -4.17 12.32
CA ARG A 47 -16.13 -3.48 13.51
C ARG A 47 -17.32 -3.01 14.34
N ASP A 48 -17.38 -3.42 15.58
CA ASP A 48 -18.46 -3.06 16.55
C ASP A 48 -19.87 -3.30 15.97
N GLY A 49 -20.08 -4.48 15.35
CA GLY A 49 -21.32 -4.89 14.72
C GLY A 49 -21.60 -4.27 13.36
N LYS A 50 -20.82 -3.27 12.91
CA LYS A 50 -21.00 -2.58 11.63
C LYS A 50 -20.12 -3.18 10.54
N LEU A 51 -20.73 -3.44 9.38
CA LEU A 51 -19.98 -3.84 8.18
C LEU A 51 -19.25 -2.64 7.59
N VAL A 52 -17.97 -2.85 7.27
CA VAL A 52 -17.12 -1.88 6.59
C VAL A 52 -16.66 -2.50 5.28
N HIS A 53 -16.81 -1.77 4.19
CA HIS A 53 -16.27 -2.08 2.87
C HIS A 53 -15.36 -0.95 2.43
N ILE A 54 -14.21 -1.31 1.87
CA ILE A 54 -13.23 -0.36 1.33
C ILE A 54 -12.90 -0.84 -0.08
N ASP A 55 -13.13 0.02 -1.06
CA ASP A 55 -12.77 -0.25 -2.45
C ASP A 55 -11.24 -0.25 -2.61
N GLY A 56 -10.74 -1.02 -3.58
CA GLY A 56 -9.31 -1.17 -3.81
C GLY A 56 -8.57 0.15 -4.03
N ASP A 57 -9.20 1.08 -4.74
CA ASP A 57 -8.62 2.41 -5.03
C ASP A 57 -8.43 3.26 -3.77
N HIS A 58 -9.16 2.96 -2.70
CA HIS A 58 -9.09 3.66 -1.40
C HIS A 58 -8.40 2.84 -0.31
N LEU A 59 -7.91 1.64 -0.64
CA LEU A 59 -7.29 0.77 0.38
C LEU A 59 -6.12 1.45 1.08
N LEU A 60 -5.18 1.99 0.30
CA LEU A 60 -3.96 2.61 0.84
C LEU A 60 -4.27 3.83 1.70
N GLU A 61 -5.29 4.60 1.34
CA GLU A 61 -5.75 5.76 2.11
C GLU A 61 -6.43 5.37 3.43
N SER A 62 -6.89 4.12 3.55
CA SER A 62 -7.53 3.59 4.75
C SER A 62 -6.54 3.10 5.81
N ALA A 63 -5.25 3.22 5.58
CA ALA A 63 -4.22 2.86 6.55
C ALA A 63 -4.39 3.66 7.85
N THR A 64 -4.27 2.98 8.97
CA THR A 64 -4.34 3.62 10.29
C THR A 64 -3.08 3.32 11.09
N PRO A 65 -2.52 4.29 11.82
CA PRO A 65 -1.42 4.04 12.75
C PRO A 65 -1.79 2.93 13.73
N LEU A 66 -0.85 2.06 14.02
CA LEU A 66 -1.01 1.05 15.06
C LEU A 66 -0.70 1.70 16.41
N LEU A 67 -1.77 2.05 17.12
CA LEU A 67 -1.68 2.67 18.45
C LEU A 67 -1.57 1.58 19.54
N ASP A 68 -1.43 1.98 20.78
CA ASP A 68 -1.31 1.13 21.96
C ASP A 68 0.10 0.49 22.15
N ALA A 69 0.15 -0.75 22.60
CA ALA A 69 1.38 -1.47 22.98
C ALA A 69 2.45 -1.57 21.86
N TRP A 70 2.10 -1.25 20.62
CA TRP A 70 2.98 -1.34 19.45
C TRP A 70 3.36 0.01 18.84
N SER A 71 2.94 1.12 19.48
CA SER A 71 3.17 2.47 18.97
C SER A 71 4.65 2.80 18.75
N GLU A 72 5.55 2.27 19.61
CA GLU A 72 6.99 2.48 19.49
C GLU A 72 7.62 1.87 18.22
N LEU A 73 6.93 0.93 17.59
CA LEU A 73 7.41 0.32 16.34
C LEU A 73 7.16 1.18 15.11
N GLY A 74 6.39 2.26 15.20
CA GLY A 74 6.05 3.13 14.08
C GLY A 74 5.40 2.35 12.94
N LEU A 75 4.35 1.58 13.27
CA LEU A 75 3.63 0.74 12.30
C LEU A 75 2.28 1.34 11.94
N GLU A 76 1.86 1.06 10.73
CA GLU A 76 0.50 1.28 10.22
C GLU A 76 -0.16 -0.04 9.83
N CYS A 77 -1.47 -0.07 9.84
CA CYS A 77 -2.28 -1.23 9.53
C CYS A 77 -3.21 -0.97 8.37
N LEU A 78 -3.15 -1.82 7.37
CA LEU A 78 -4.06 -1.85 6.22
C LEU A 78 -5.06 -2.99 6.37
N PRO A 79 -6.36 -2.78 6.13
CA PRO A 79 -7.34 -3.86 6.03
C PRO A 79 -6.93 -4.88 4.96
N ASN A 80 -7.15 -6.17 5.22
CA ASN A 80 -6.69 -7.23 4.35
C ASN A 80 -7.84 -8.06 3.79
N ARG A 81 -8.24 -7.75 2.54
CA ARG A 81 -9.26 -8.51 1.79
C ARG A 81 -10.54 -8.76 2.60
N ASP A 82 -11.26 -9.85 2.31
CA ASP A 82 -12.47 -10.22 3.02
C ASP A 82 -12.15 -10.96 4.33
N SER A 83 -12.32 -10.27 5.45
CA SER A 83 -12.18 -10.84 6.79
C SER A 83 -13.38 -11.69 7.19
N LEU A 84 -14.56 -11.43 6.65
CA LEU A 84 -15.82 -12.08 7.05
C LEU A 84 -15.84 -13.56 6.70
N LYS A 85 -15.11 -13.98 5.65
CA LYS A 85 -15.00 -15.40 5.28
C LYS A 85 -14.46 -16.29 6.41
N TYR A 86 -13.77 -15.72 7.38
CA TYR A 86 -13.20 -16.45 8.50
C TYR A 86 -14.22 -16.78 9.59
N GLU A 87 -15.42 -16.16 9.54
CA GLU A 87 -16.54 -16.55 10.41
C GLU A 87 -16.91 -18.01 10.18
N SER A 88 -17.09 -18.39 8.91
CA SER A 88 -17.38 -19.80 8.58
C SER A 88 -16.20 -20.74 8.76
N VAL A 89 -14.95 -20.26 8.56
CA VAL A 89 -13.74 -21.09 8.72
C VAL A 89 -13.50 -21.49 10.17
N TYR A 90 -13.80 -20.58 11.10
CA TYR A 90 -13.56 -20.79 12.53
C TYR A 90 -14.83 -21.06 13.33
N ASP A 91 -16.00 -21.07 12.67
CA ASP A 91 -17.31 -21.22 13.31
C ASP A 91 -17.52 -20.21 14.44
N ILE A 92 -17.28 -18.92 14.15
CA ILE A 92 -17.39 -17.81 15.09
C ILE A 92 -18.23 -16.66 14.49
N HIS A 93 -18.95 -15.91 15.35
CA HIS A 93 -19.76 -14.76 14.93
C HIS A 93 -19.48 -13.53 15.83
N PRO A 94 -18.24 -13.00 15.83
CA PRO A 94 -17.88 -11.90 16.71
C PRO A 94 -18.48 -10.56 16.23
N ASN A 95 -18.67 -9.63 17.17
CA ASN A 95 -19.05 -8.24 16.85
C ASN A 95 -17.96 -7.51 16.04
N THR A 96 -16.69 -7.89 16.25
CA THR A 96 -15.56 -7.40 15.47
C THR A 96 -14.80 -8.56 14.87
N ILE A 97 -14.66 -8.56 13.54
CA ILE A 97 -13.76 -9.48 12.82
C ILE A 97 -12.94 -8.67 11.83
N PHE A 98 -11.63 -8.63 12.05
CA PHE A 98 -10.72 -7.81 11.28
C PHE A 98 -9.40 -8.54 11.02
N ARG A 99 -8.92 -8.46 9.79
CA ARG A 99 -7.57 -8.87 9.41
C ARG A 99 -6.84 -7.69 8.84
N GLY A 100 -5.64 -7.44 9.36
CA GLY A 100 -4.79 -6.35 8.95
C GLY A 100 -3.42 -6.79 8.47
N THR A 101 -2.86 -6.02 7.55
CA THR A 101 -1.48 -6.12 7.11
C THR A 101 -0.69 -4.97 7.71
N LEU A 102 0.41 -5.29 8.39
CA LEU A 102 1.28 -4.29 9.00
C LEU A 102 2.34 -3.82 8.03
N ARG A 103 2.63 -2.53 8.09
CA ARG A 103 3.71 -1.85 7.37
C ARG A 103 4.35 -0.82 8.31
N TYR A 104 5.56 -0.37 8.01
CA TYR A 104 6.10 0.83 8.67
C TYR A 104 5.33 2.07 8.22
N GLU A 105 5.11 3.00 9.14
CA GLU A 105 4.41 4.25 8.86
C GLU A 105 4.99 4.98 7.66
N GLY A 106 4.07 5.42 6.78
CA GLY A 106 4.36 6.13 5.55
C GLY A 106 4.51 5.22 4.32
N PHE A 107 4.50 3.90 4.47
CA PHE A 107 4.44 2.98 3.32
C PHE A 107 3.18 3.23 2.49
N SER A 108 2.01 3.24 3.13
CA SER A 108 0.73 3.35 2.43
C SER A 108 0.54 4.70 1.75
N SER A 109 0.94 5.79 2.38
CA SER A 109 0.86 7.13 1.78
C SER A 109 1.78 7.26 0.56
N THR A 110 3.00 6.73 0.63
CA THR A 110 3.94 6.70 -0.50
C THR A 110 3.40 5.83 -1.64
N MET A 111 2.92 4.62 -1.33
CA MET A 111 2.34 3.73 -2.33
C MET A 111 1.07 4.29 -2.97
N ALA A 112 0.22 5.00 -2.20
CA ALA A 112 -0.95 5.70 -2.74
C ALA A 112 -0.55 6.80 -3.74
N LYS A 113 0.53 7.53 -3.48
CA LYS A 113 1.06 8.51 -4.42
C LYS A 113 1.53 7.85 -5.71
N LEU A 114 2.31 6.77 -5.62
CA LEU A 114 2.78 6.01 -6.78
C LEU A 114 1.62 5.41 -7.58
N GLN A 115 0.59 4.91 -6.89
CA GLN A 115 -0.63 4.40 -7.53
C GLN A 115 -1.34 5.53 -8.30
N LYS A 116 -1.53 6.69 -7.68
CA LYS A 116 -2.12 7.87 -8.32
C LYS A 116 -1.31 8.36 -9.51
N MET A 117 0.00 8.19 -9.51
CA MET A 117 0.87 8.49 -10.65
C MET A 117 0.77 7.45 -11.78
N GLY A 118 -0.02 6.36 -11.61
CA GLY A 118 -0.17 5.32 -12.62
C GLY A 118 0.95 4.27 -12.62
N LEU A 119 1.80 4.23 -11.58
CA LEU A 119 2.90 3.26 -11.52
C LEU A 119 2.40 1.80 -11.41
N PHE A 120 1.15 1.59 -11.00
CA PHE A 120 0.54 0.25 -10.89
C PHE A 120 -0.27 -0.15 -12.13
N ASP A 121 -0.33 0.71 -13.12
CA ASP A 121 -1.08 0.45 -14.34
C ASP A 121 -0.33 -0.55 -15.24
N SER A 122 -1.10 -1.39 -15.92
CA SER A 122 -0.56 -2.32 -16.93
C SER A 122 -0.42 -1.64 -18.31
N THR A 123 -0.32 -0.32 -18.35
CA THR A 123 -0.14 0.44 -19.60
C THR A 123 1.30 0.26 -20.10
N PRO A 124 1.50 -0.04 -21.39
CA PRO A 124 2.84 -0.14 -21.95
C PRO A 124 3.63 1.17 -21.76
N VAL A 125 4.86 1.03 -21.34
CA VAL A 125 5.78 2.18 -21.21
C VAL A 125 6.21 2.62 -22.61
N PRO A 126 6.16 3.93 -22.94
CA PRO A 126 6.66 4.43 -24.22
C PRO A 126 8.14 4.07 -24.44
N THR A 127 8.50 3.73 -25.66
CA THR A 127 9.85 3.25 -26.01
C THR A 127 10.97 4.28 -25.80
N GLU A 128 10.62 5.56 -25.76
CA GLU A 128 11.52 6.66 -25.44
C GLU A 128 11.85 6.81 -23.96
N VAL A 129 11.06 6.17 -23.08
CA VAL A 129 11.28 6.17 -21.62
C VAL A 129 12.25 5.03 -21.31
N LYS A 130 13.48 5.35 -20.90
CA LYS A 130 14.57 4.39 -20.72
C LYS A 130 14.99 4.17 -19.29
N THR A 131 14.71 5.11 -18.39
CA THR A 131 15.13 5.04 -17.01
C THR A 131 13.94 5.23 -16.06
N TRP A 132 14.09 4.78 -14.81
CA TRP A 132 13.08 4.97 -13.78
C TRP A 132 12.75 6.45 -13.53
N LEU A 133 13.77 7.30 -13.51
CA LEU A 133 13.59 8.74 -13.35
C LEU A 133 12.78 9.33 -14.52
N HIS A 134 13.08 8.89 -15.76
CA HIS A 134 12.32 9.31 -16.94
C HIS A 134 10.86 8.83 -16.87
N LEU A 135 10.62 7.58 -16.41
CA LEU A 135 9.27 7.05 -16.22
C LEU A 135 8.47 7.88 -15.23
N LEU A 136 9.02 8.15 -14.07
CA LEU A 136 8.30 8.89 -13.03
C LEU A 136 8.00 10.34 -13.47
N ARG A 137 8.93 11.00 -14.15
CA ARG A 137 8.66 12.33 -14.77
C ARG A 137 7.59 12.27 -15.86
N TYR A 138 7.59 11.19 -16.65
CA TYR A 138 6.56 10.97 -17.67
C TYR A 138 5.18 10.80 -17.01
N LEU A 139 5.06 9.92 -16.01
CA LEU A 139 3.83 9.68 -15.28
C LEU A 139 3.34 10.95 -14.56
N GLU A 140 4.20 11.67 -13.87
CA GLU A 140 3.86 12.94 -13.22
C GLU A 140 3.28 13.95 -14.21
N LYS A 141 3.88 14.07 -15.39
CA LYS A 141 3.39 14.97 -16.45
C LYS A 141 2.00 14.56 -16.95
N GLN A 142 1.74 13.25 -17.13
CA GLN A 142 0.43 12.74 -17.53
C GLN A 142 -0.64 13.06 -16.47
N HIS A 143 -0.33 12.87 -15.19
CA HIS A 143 -1.27 13.12 -14.09
C HIS A 143 -1.59 14.62 -13.89
N ARG A 144 -0.61 15.49 -14.05
CA ARG A 144 -0.86 16.95 -13.96
C ARG A 144 -1.85 17.43 -15.02
N HIS A 145 -1.88 16.81 -16.19
CA HIS A 145 -2.86 17.12 -17.23
C HIS A 145 -4.27 16.61 -16.92
N THR A 146 -4.39 15.54 -16.11
CA THR A 146 -5.68 14.91 -15.80
C THR A 146 -6.32 15.45 -14.51
N ASN A 147 -5.54 15.92 -13.53
CA ASN A 147 -6.00 16.19 -12.16
C ASN A 147 -5.76 17.63 -11.66
N ALA A 148 -5.70 18.62 -12.51
CA ALA A 148 -5.45 20.04 -12.14
C ALA A 148 -6.45 20.64 -11.12
N GLN A 149 -7.47 19.91 -10.67
CA GLN A 149 -8.52 20.39 -9.77
C GLN A 149 -8.62 19.66 -8.41
N GLN A 150 -7.82 18.64 -8.11
CA GLN A 150 -7.98 17.81 -6.90
C GLN A 150 -6.82 17.84 -5.90
N GLU A 151 -5.76 18.58 -6.10
CA GLU A 151 -4.52 18.52 -5.30
C GLU A 151 -4.45 19.44 -4.06
N ALA A 152 -5.57 19.81 -3.44
CA ALA A 152 -5.54 20.68 -2.26
C ALA A 152 -5.14 20.01 -0.93
N SER A 153 -4.92 18.67 -0.90
CA SER A 153 -4.58 17.92 0.32
C SER A 153 -3.44 16.90 0.13
N ALA A 154 -2.42 17.23 -0.66
CA ALA A 154 -1.27 16.33 -0.84
C ALA A 154 -0.51 16.16 0.48
N ASP A 155 -0.31 14.92 0.91
CA ASP A 155 0.56 14.58 2.03
C ASP A 155 2.02 14.87 1.64
N ARG A 156 2.56 16.01 2.11
CA ARG A 156 3.94 16.43 1.84
C ARG A 156 4.97 15.36 2.16
N ARG A 157 4.74 14.55 3.20
CA ARG A 157 5.66 13.47 3.57
C ARG A 157 5.71 12.35 2.53
N ALA A 158 4.59 12.09 1.84
CA ALA A 158 4.57 11.13 0.74
C ALA A 158 5.31 11.68 -0.48
N ASP A 159 5.19 12.98 -0.76
CA ASP A 159 5.93 13.63 -1.85
C ASP A 159 7.45 13.61 -1.59
N ASP A 160 7.87 13.94 -0.37
CA ASP A 160 9.29 13.88 0.04
C ASP A 160 9.84 12.47 -0.12
N ARG A 161 9.08 11.43 0.26
CA ARG A 161 9.51 10.03 0.11
C ARG A 161 9.59 9.56 -1.34
N VAL A 162 8.73 10.06 -2.21
CA VAL A 162 8.84 9.78 -3.65
C VAL A 162 10.11 10.40 -4.22
N LEU A 163 10.46 11.61 -3.79
CA LEU A 163 11.72 12.25 -4.19
C LEU A 163 12.94 11.49 -3.63
N GLU A 164 12.93 11.11 -2.35
CA GLU A 164 13.97 10.24 -1.76
C GLU A 164 14.12 8.92 -2.51
N MET A 165 13.01 8.33 -2.98
CA MET A 165 13.04 7.10 -3.75
C MET A 165 13.67 7.29 -5.12
N LEU A 166 13.44 8.44 -5.77
CA LEU A 166 14.09 8.81 -7.03
C LEU A 166 15.60 8.93 -6.86
N ASP A 167 16.06 9.62 -5.82
CA ASP A 167 17.47 9.77 -5.50
C ASP A 167 18.11 8.41 -5.14
N TRP A 168 17.38 7.56 -4.42
CA TRP A 168 17.86 6.22 -4.03
C TRP A 168 18.01 5.26 -5.21
N LEU A 169 17.18 5.40 -6.26
CA LEU A 169 17.23 4.53 -7.43
C LEU A 169 18.48 4.74 -8.30
N GLU A 170 19.25 5.82 -8.09
CA GLU A 170 20.43 6.15 -8.90
C GLU A 170 20.18 6.08 -10.43
N ASP A 171 18.92 6.30 -10.82
CA ASP A 171 18.40 6.28 -12.20
C ASP A 171 18.77 5.02 -13.03
N PRO A 172 18.53 3.79 -12.52
CA PRO A 172 18.83 2.59 -13.31
C PRO A 172 17.95 2.52 -14.55
N MET A 173 18.44 1.80 -15.57
CA MET A 173 17.70 1.53 -16.80
C MET A 173 16.49 0.66 -16.52
N LEU A 174 15.38 0.95 -17.21
CA LEU A 174 14.20 0.09 -17.22
C LEU A 174 14.49 -1.22 -17.97
N PRO A 175 13.87 -2.35 -17.55
CA PRO A 175 13.93 -3.59 -18.32
C PRO A 175 13.43 -3.39 -19.75
N GLU A 176 14.06 -4.04 -20.71
CA GLU A 176 13.56 -4.07 -22.09
C GLU A 176 12.26 -4.88 -22.12
N ASN A 177 11.20 -4.33 -22.73
CA ASN A 177 9.90 -4.97 -22.95
C ASN A 177 9.08 -5.30 -21.68
N GLY A 178 8.75 -4.31 -20.88
CA GLY A 178 7.82 -4.47 -19.74
C GLY A 178 6.70 -3.44 -19.71
N THR A 179 5.68 -3.75 -18.95
CA THR A 179 4.75 -2.75 -18.42
C THR A 179 5.35 -2.15 -17.15
N VAL A 180 4.79 -1.03 -16.66
CA VAL A 180 5.20 -0.44 -15.37
C VAL A 180 5.15 -1.47 -14.23
N VAL A 181 4.21 -2.41 -14.27
CA VAL A 181 4.05 -3.47 -13.27
C VAL A 181 5.09 -4.60 -13.41
N ASP A 182 5.68 -4.76 -14.58
CA ASP A 182 6.67 -5.81 -14.86
C ASP A 182 8.12 -5.28 -14.69
N ALA A 183 8.31 -3.96 -14.57
CA ALA A 183 9.58 -3.29 -14.32
C ALA A 183 9.87 -3.18 -12.83
#